data_6717193ed3fbf8525a1fa8d589188ed6
#
_entry.id   6717193ed3fbf8525a1fa8d589188ed6
#
_cell.length_a   1.000
_cell.length_b   1.000
_cell.length_c   1.000
_cell.angle_alpha   90.00
_cell.angle_beta   90.00
_cell.angle_gamma   90.00
#
_symmetry.space_group_name_H-M   'P 1'
#
loop_
_entity.id
_entity.type
_entity.pdbx_description
1 polymer ?
#
loop_
_entity_poly.entity_id
_entity_poly.type
_entity_poly.pdbx_seq_one_letter_code
_entity_poly.pdbx_strand_id
1 'polypeptide(L)'
;MYNLILITNILRILDEKDMTKSELAEKAGVSISFFTDLTNDKANPSLRIIEAVAEALETPLPMLLDSSDMSTTDLEALTNRKLKHLPKGFVWKGGVLSEFEANQVEQWDKKNRAFLLKNKKK
;
A
#
# COMPACT_ATOMS: atom_id res chain seq x y z
N MET A 1 -2.46 -8.64 -5.50
CA MET A 1 -2.98 -7.26 -5.62
C MET A 1 -3.85 -6.86 -4.43
N TYR A 2 -4.84 -7.64 -4.05
CA TYR A 2 -5.71 -7.28 -2.94
C TYR A 2 -5.01 -7.19 -1.59
N ASN A 3 -4.01 -8.03 -1.34
CA ASN A 3 -3.20 -7.92 -0.13
C ASN A 3 -2.48 -6.58 -0.05
N LEU A 4 -1.97 -6.09 -1.18
CA LEU A 4 -1.27 -4.80 -1.21
C LEU A 4 -2.23 -3.63 -1.02
N ILE A 5 -3.44 -3.71 -1.56
CA ILE A 5 -4.49 -2.71 -1.32
C ILE A 5 -4.85 -2.70 0.18
N LEU A 6 -5.05 -3.87 0.74
CA LEU A 6 -5.35 -4.04 2.17
C LEU A 6 -4.25 -3.42 3.05
N ILE A 7 -3.01 -3.79 2.80
CA ILE A 7 -1.86 -3.29 3.55
C ILE A 7 -1.77 -1.76 3.46
N THR A 8 -1.91 -1.22 2.26
CA THR A 8 -1.85 0.23 2.02
C THR A 8 -2.91 0.96 2.82
N ASN A 9 -4.14 0.45 2.79
CA ASN A 9 -5.25 1.07 3.52
C ASN A 9 -5.05 0.97 5.03
N ILE A 10 -4.59 -0.19 5.54
CA ILE A 10 -4.31 -0.36 6.96
C ILE A 10 -3.27 0.65 7.43
N LEU A 11 -2.14 0.75 6.72
CA LEU A 11 -1.07 1.64 7.10
C LEU A 11 -1.50 3.11 7.06
N ARG A 12 -2.31 3.48 6.06
CA ARG A 12 -2.85 4.83 5.96
C ARG A 12 -3.75 5.16 7.16
N ILE A 13 -4.65 4.25 7.53
CA ILE A 13 -5.57 4.45 8.64
C ILE A 13 -4.81 4.52 9.98
N LEU A 14 -3.79 3.70 10.16
CA LEU A 14 -2.92 3.76 11.33
C LEU A 14 -2.28 5.15 11.46
N ASP A 15 -1.79 5.69 10.34
CA ASP A 15 -1.20 7.02 10.33
C ASP A 15 -2.23 8.09 10.66
N GLU A 16 -3.43 8.01 10.05
CA GLU A 16 -4.52 8.95 10.31
C GLU A 16 -4.99 8.93 11.77
N LYS A 17 -5.00 7.76 12.39
CA LYS A 17 -5.44 7.59 13.79
C LYS A 17 -4.31 7.71 14.80
N ASP A 18 -3.09 7.94 14.35
CA ASP A 18 -1.90 7.99 15.20
C ASP A 18 -1.79 6.73 16.08
N MET A 19 -2.03 5.58 15.46
CA MET A 19 -2.01 4.27 16.09
C MET A 19 -0.79 3.48 15.62
N THR A 20 -0.14 2.76 16.54
CA THR A 20 1.00 1.92 16.18
C THR A 20 0.53 0.55 15.69
N LYS A 21 1.41 -0.14 14.96
CA LYS A 21 1.15 -1.52 14.53
C LYS A 21 0.93 -2.46 15.72
N SER A 22 1.68 -2.26 16.80
CA SER A 22 1.55 -3.04 18.03
C SER A 22 0.17 -2.86 18.67
N GLU A 23 -0.31 -1.62 18.72
CA GLU A 23 -1.64 -1.32 19.26
C GLU A 23 -2.73 -1.99 18.44
N LEU A 24 -2.63 -1.94 17.12
CA LEU A 24 -3.61 -2.57 16.24
C LEU A 24 -3.58 -4.09 16.39
N ALA A 25 -2.39 -4.69 16.41
CA ALA A 25 -2.26 -6.14 16.59
C ALA A 25 -2.91 -6.59 17.90
N GLU A 26 -2.68 -5.86 18.98
CA GLU A 26 -3.29 -6.15 20.28
C GLU A 26 -4.82 -6.05 20.22
N LYS A 27 -5.34 -4.97 19.65
CA LYS A 27 -6.79 -4.76 19.53
C LYS A 27 -7.45 -5.80 18.64
N ALA A 28 -6.78 -6.22 17.59
CA ALA A 28 -7.31 -7.20 16.65
C ALA A 28 -7.13 -8.65 17.15
N GLY A 29 -6.36 -8.84 18.22
CA GLY A 29 -6.11 -10.18 18.76
C GLY A 29 -5.19 -11.03 17.90
N VAL A 30 -4.29 -10.40 17.13
CA VAL A 30 -3.30 -11.09 16.33
C VAL A 30 -1.91 -10.83 16.89
N SER A 31 -0.97 -11.75 16.62
CA SER A 31 0.41 -11.56 17.07
C SER A 31 1.09 -10.44 16.31
N ILE A 32 2.04 -9.77 16.95
CA ILE A 32 2.85 -8.73 16.31
C ILE A 32 3.61 -9.34 15.14
N SER A 33 4.11 -10.57 15.32
CA SER A 33 4.84 -11.29 14.26
C SER A 33 3.98 -11.50 13.02
N PHE A 34 2.73 -11.96 13.19
CA PHE A 34 1.81 -12.13 12.08
C PHE A 34 1.51 -10.78 11.41
N PHE A 35 1.26 -9.75 12.19
CA PHE A 35 0.95 -8.42 11.65
C PHE A 35 2.14 -7.85 10.88
N THR A 36 3.35 -8.05 11.36
CA THR A 36 4.57 -7.65 10.65
C THR A 36 4.69 -8.37 9.32
N ASP A 37 4.45 -9.69 9.31
CA ASP A 37 4.47 -10.47 8.07
C ASP A 37 3.38 -9.99 7.09
N LEU A 38 2.20 -9.68 7.61
CA LEU A 38 1.10 -9.15 6.79
C LEU A 38 1.51 -7.83 6.12
N THR A 39 2.06 -6.88 6.88
CA THR A 39 2.45 -5.57 6.32
C THR A 39 3.67 -5.64 5.42
N ASN A 40 4.44 -6.73 5.48
CA ASN A 40 5.55 -6.98 4.56
C ASN A 40 5.16 -7.88 3.38
N ASP A 41 3.86 -8.12 3.19
CA ASP A 41 3.29 -8.96 2.12
C ASP A 41 3.82 -10.39 2.17
N LYS A 42 4.01 -10.93 3.39
CA LYS A 42 4.51 -12.29 3.62
C LYS A 42 3.45 -13.22 4.20
N ALA A 43 2.24 -12.72 4.43
CA ALA A 43 1.16 -13.51 4.98
C ALA A 43 -0.13 -13.26 4.21
N ASN A 44 -0.98 -14.28 4.14
CA ASN A 44 -2.31 -14.20 3.55
C ASN A 44 -3.33 -14.26 4.69
N PRO A 45 -3.96 -13.14 5.06
CA PRO A 45 -4.90 -13.14 6.17
C PRO A 45 -6.21 -13.82 5.76
N SER A 46 -6.82 -14.53 6.70
CA SER A 46 -8.17 -15.04 6.50
C SER A 46 -9.17 -13.88 6.56
N LEU A 47 -10.36 -14.08 6.04
CA LEU A 47 -11.43 -13.07 6.14
C LEU A 47 -11.72 -12.73 7.60
N ARG A 48 -11.69 -13.72 8.50
CA ARG A 48 -11.89 -13.50 9.93
C ARG A 48 -10.87 -12.54 10.53
N ILE A 49 -9.61 -12.66 10.11
CA ILE A 49 -8.55 -11.76 10.58
C ILE A 49 -8.77 -10.34 10.01
N ILE A 50 -9.17 -10.24 8.75
CA ILE A 50 -9.47 -8.95 8.14
C ILE A 50 -10.63 -8.27 8.86
N GLU A 51 -11.67 -9.05 9.23
CA GLU A 51 -12.78 -8.53 10.02
C GLU A 51 -12.32 -8.01 11.39
N ALA A 52 -11.45 -8.76 12.06
CA ALA A 52 -10.92 -8.36 13.36
C ALA A 52 -10.10 -7.06 13.25
N VAL A 53 -9.30 -6.94 12.21
CA VAL A 53 -8.53 -5.72 11.93
C VAL A 53 -9.47 -4.54 11.64
N ALA A 54 -10.51 -4.76 10.84
CA ALA A 54 -11.50 -3.72 10.52
C ALA A 54 -12.21 -3.23 11.79
N GLU A 55 -12.62 -4.14 12.66
CA GLU A 55 -13.26 -3.79 13.95
C GLU A 55 -12.30 -2.98 14.83
N ALA A 56 -11.03 -3.41 14.92
CA ALA A 56 -10.03 -2.72 15.72
C ALA A 56 -9.75 -1.31 15.18
N LEU A 57 -9.88 -1.11 13.87
CA LEU A 57 -9.72 0.20 13.23
C LEU A 57 -11.02 1.00 13.20
N GLU A 58 -12.13 0.41 13.68
CA GLU A 58 -13.47 1.03 13.60
C GLU A 58 -13.81 1.48 12.17
N THR A 59 -13.42 0.64 11.19
CA THR A 59 -13.59 0.91 9.77
C THR A 59 -14.33 -0.26 9.13
N PRO A 60 -15.36 -0.02 8.31
CA PRO A 60 -16.04 -1.12 7.60
C PRO A 60 -15.04 -1.90 6.72
N LEU A 61 -15.17 -3.23 6.74
CA LEU A 61 -14.25 -4.10 5.99
C LEU A 61 -14.14 -3.73 4.51
N PRO A 62 -15.24 -3.44 3.79
CA PRO A 62 -15.11 -3.07 2.38
C PRO A 62 -14.19 -1.87 2.13
N MET A 63 -14.08 -0.96 3.10
CA MET A 63 -13.22 0.21 2.96
C MET A 63 -11.73 -0.14 3.04
N LEU A 64 -11.39 -1.27 3.65
CA LEU A 64 -10.02 -1.75 3.69
C LEU A 64 -9.57 -2.29 2.33
N LEU A 65 -10.51 -2.65 1.47
CA LEU A 65 -10.24 -3.17 0.14
C LEU A 65 -10.59 -2.16 -0.95
N ASP A 66 -10.95 -0.94 -0.56
CA ASP A 66 -11.34 0.10 -1.50
C ASP A 66 -10.09 0.70 -2.15
N SER A 67 -10.07 0.66 -3.46
CA SER A 67 -9.00 1.24 -4.28
C SER A 67 -9.49 2.41 -5.14
N SER A 68 -10.69 2.93 -4.86
CA SER A 68 -11.28 4.00 -5.67
C SER A 68 -10.48 5.30 -5.63
N ASP A 69 -9.73 5.53 -4.55
CA ASP A 69 -8.86 6.69 -4.40
C ASP A 69 -7.44 6.45 -4.94
N MET A 70 -7.19 5.26 -5.46
CA MET A 70 -5.89 4.91 -6.05
C MET A 70 -5.95 5.09 -7.57
N SER A 71 -4.95 5.75 -8.13
CA SER A 71 -4.85 5.89 -9.58
C SER A 71 -4.45 4.55 -10.20
N THR A 72 -4.70 4.42 -11.51
CA THR A 72 -4.22 3.26 -12.26
C THR A 72 -2.70 3.10 -12.10
N THR A 73 -1.98 4.22 -12.08
CA THR A 73 -0.54 4.23 -11.88
C THR A 73 -0.16 3.67 -10.51
N ASP A 74 -0.87 4.05 -9.46
CA ASP A 74 -0.63 3.53 -8.11
C ASP A 74 -0.85 2.02 -8.04
N LEU A 75 -1.95 1.54 -8.64
CA LEU A 75 -2.25 0.11 -8.68
C LEU A 75 -1.20 -0.67 -9.46
N GLU A 76 -0.74 -0.12 -10.58
CA GLU A 76 0.34 -0.72 -11.36
C GLU A 76 1.65 -0.77 -10.56
N ALA A 77 1.93 0.29 -9.78
CA ALA A 77 3.10 0.33 -8.92
C ALA A 77 3.08 -0.79 -7.89
N LEU A 78 1.92 -1.01 -7.26
CA LEU A 78 1.75 -2.05 -6.26
C LEU A 78 1.87 -3.46 -6.85
N THR A 79 1.51 -3.63 -8.12
CA THR A 79 1.46 -4.94 -8.76
C THR A 79 2.63 -5.21 -9.71
N ASN A 80 3.35 -4.17 -10.13
CA ASN A 80 4.42 -4.32 -11.12
C ASN A 80 5.72 -4.75 -10.48
N ARG A 81 5.93 -6.06 -10.41
CA ARG A 81 7.14 -6.65 -9.81
C ARG A 81 8.42 -6.35 -10.60
N LYS A 82 8.29 -5.92 -11.87
CA LYS A 82 9.46 -5.58 -12.70
C LYS A 82 10.19 -4.34 -12.18
N LEU A 83 9.48 -3.47 -11.47
CA LEU A 83 10.05 -2.26 -10.90
C LEU A 83 10.17 -2.31 -9.38
N LYS A 84 10.14 -3.52 -8.81
CA LYS A 84 10.26 -3.72 -7.35
C LYS A 84 11.58 -3.22 -6.81
N HIS A 85 12.65 -3.38 -7.58
CA HIS A 85 13.99 -2.88 -7.23
C HIS A 85 14.36 -1.76 -8.19
N LEU A 86 14.35 -0.55 -7.68
CA LEU A 86 14.69 0.62 -8.49
C LEU A 86 16.20 0.81 -8.55
N PRO A 87 16.74 1.23 -9.72
CA PRO A 87 18.15 1.53 -9.81
C PRO A 87 18.52 2.78 -9.01
N LYS A 88 19.82 2.97 -8.81
CA LYS A 88 20.34 4.15 -8.11
C LYS A 88 19.86 5.43 -8.79
N GLY A 89 19.42 6.37 -8.00
CA GLY A 89 18.89 7.64 -8.48
C GLY A 89 17.38 7.69 -8.61
N PHE A 90 16.70 6.55 -8.39
CA PHE A 90 15.24 6.47 -8.43
C PHE A 90 14.70 6.02 -7.07
N VAL A 91 13.62 6.63 -6.64
CA VAL A 91 12.98 6.29 -5.36
C VAL A 91 11.46 6.34 -5.53
N TRP A 92 10.76 5.53 -4.73
CA TRP A 92 9.34 5.68 -4.53
C TRP A 92 9.10 6.75 -3.48
N LYS A 93 8.20 7.70 -3.76
CA LYS A 93 7.83 8.70 -2.77
C LYS A 93 6.40 9.14 -2.99
N GLY A 94 5.64 9.23 -1.89
CA GLY A 94 4.27 9.73 -1.88
C GLY A 94 4.07 10.72 -0.74
N GLY A 95 2.92 11.40 -0.75
CA GLY A 95 2.58 12.37 0.28
C GLY A 95 1.21 12.97 0.02
N VAL A 96 0.82 13.94 0.81
CA VAL A 96 -0.40 14.70 0.57
C VAL A 96 -0.11 15.71 -0.54
N LEU A 97 -0.86 15.62 -1.64
CA LEU A 97 -0.64 16.41 -2.83
C LEU A 97 -1.92 17.13 -3.24
N SER A 98 -1.79 18.32 -3.83
CA SER A 98 -2.89 18.95 -4.52
C SER A 98 -3.21 18.16 -5.80
N GLU A 99 -4.37 18.38 -6.38
CA GLU A 99 -4.76 17.70 -7.63
C GLU A 99 -3.77 18.01 -8.76
N PHE A 100 -3.30 19.24 -8.86
CA PHE A 100 -2.31 19.62 -9.86
C PHE A 100 -0.99 18.87 -9.64
N GLU A 101 -0.51 18.85 -8.41
CA GLU A 101 0.73 18.15 -8.06
C GLU A 101 0.62 16.64 -8.32
N ALA A 102 -0.52 16.05 -7.96
CA ALA A 102 -0.76 14.63 -8.20
C ALA A 102 -0.70 14.31 -9.69
N ASN A 103 -1.29 15.15 -10.53
CA ASN A 103 -1.25 14.98 -11.98
C ASN A 103 0.20 15.07 -12.51
N GLN A 104 0.99 16.00 -12.02
CA GLN A 104 2.39 16.14 -12.40
C GLN A 104 3.22 14.93 -12.00
N VAL A 105 3.02 14.44 -10.78
CA VAL A 105 3.71 13.25 -10.29
C VAL A 105 3.36 12.04 -11.15
N GLU A 106 2.08 11.90 -11.53
CA GLU A 106 1.63 10.79 -12.38
C GLU A 106 2.33 10.84 -13.76
N GLN A 107 2.47 12.02 -14.35
CA GLN A 107 3.16 12.17 -15.63
C GLN A 107 4.65 11.86 -15.52
N TRP A 108 5.30 12.32 -14.47
CA TRP A 108 6.71 12.01 -14.21
C TRP A 108 6.91 10.51 -13.99
N ASP A 109 6.01 9.88 -13.24
CA ASP A 109 6.05 8.45 -12.98
C ASP A 109 5.97 7.66 -14.28
N LYS A 110 5.03 8.00 -15.16
CA LYS A 110 4.86 7.33 -16.46
C LYS A 110 6.13 7.46 -17.32
N LYS A 111 6.70 8.65 -17.36
CA LYS A 111 7.92 8.91 -18.11
C LYS A 111 9.08 8.07 -17.59
N ASN A 112 9.26 8.06 -16.29
CA ASN A 112 10.37 7.33 -15.67
C ASN A 112 10.20 5.81 -15.79
N ARG A 113 8.97 5.30 -15.66
CA ARG A 113 8.71 3.88 -15.87
C ARG A 113 8.99 3.45 -17.29
N ALA A 114 8.57 4.25 -18.26
CA ALA A 114 8.83 3.96 -19.68
C ALA A 114 10.33 3.89 -19.94
N PHE A 115 11.08 4.83 -19.38
CA PHE A 115 12.54 4.87 -19.49
C PHE A 115 13.17 3.60 -18.87
N LEU A 116 12.77 3.25 -17.65
CA LEU A 116 13.34 2.11 -16.94
C LEU A 116 12.99 0.79 -17.62
N LEU A 117 11.76 0.63 -18.11
CA LEU A 117 11.34 -0.59 -18.80
C LEU A 117 12.04 -0.73 -20.14
N LYS A 118 12.25 0.37 -20.84
CA LYS A 118 12.99 0.37 -22.12
C LYS A 118 14.45 -0.04 -21.93
N ASN A 119 15.09 0.46 -20.87
CA ASN A 119 16.49 0.14 -20.58
C ASN A 119 16.67 -1.27 -20.03
N LYS A 120 15.65 -1.81 -19.36
CA LYS A 120 15.69 -3.15 -18.80
C LYS A 120 15.65 -4.24 -19.87
N LYS A 121 15.17 -3.93 -21.08
CA LYS A 121 15.09 -4.89 -22.20
C LYS A 121 16.44 -5.11 -22.90
N LYS A 122 17.44 -4.39 -22.50
CA LYS A 122 18.79 -4.58 -22.96
C LYS A 122 19.54 -5.52 -22.02
#